data_dca0e2210b96d59da5519ad4196ec1ea
#
_entry.id   dca0e2210b96d59da5519ad4196ec1ea
#
_cell.length_a   1.000
_cell.length_b   1.000
_cell.length_c   1.000
_cell.angle_alpha   90.00
_cell.angle_beta   90.00
_cell.angle_gamma   90.00
#
_symmetry.space_group_name_H-M   'P 1'
#
loop_
_entity.id
_entity.type
_entity.pdbx_description
1 polymer ?
#
loop_
_entity_poly.entity_id
_entity_poly.type
_entity_poly.pdbx_seq_one_letter_code
_entity_poly.pdbx_strand_id
1 'polypeptide(L)'
;MIKLLKAEFARCFSGKVFWLIALFTLVTASSFNFIKYITVKREHQTEVFNDSMLYIGLISIGMIAAIFVAFHAGGEFDEGTVRNKLIAGNTKTGIYLCHLAVSSVAMIIIQYLFFFTFYVCSYLFFGAFHHSFSVMMQLQLMGVLGTVAVTAFMLMITMIVRSRTIAVTVCMTAAVIMFIIGVALINELEEHSMELMAMEDIISPEKYAILNKYSYVYGVDSESLSGTKLAVKEVLYDGLFICQAFRFSSERELPYHWEFMAVYNIAVTLVTTLIGTVSFHRLDLK
;
A
#
# COMPACT_ATOMS: atom_id res chain seq x y z
N MET A 1 -3.93 23.95 -16.66
CA MET A 1 -3.55 22.68 -16.05
C MET A 1 -2.05 22.53 -15.81
N ILE A 2 -1.16 22.70 -16.80
CA ILE A 2 0.30 22.57 -16.62
C ILE A 2 0.86 23.57 -15.59
N LYS A 3 0.42 24.84 -15.61
CA LYS A 3 0.85 25.86 -14.63
C LYS A 3 0.44 25.48 -13.20
N LEU A 4 -0.78 24.96 -13.02
CA LEU A 4 -1.28 24.49 -11.73
C LEU A 4 -0.43 23.30 -11.25
N LEU A 5 -0.16 22.32 -12.12
CA LEU A 5 0.65 21.16 -11.78
C LEU A 5 2.07 21.55 -11.33
N LYS A 6 2.72 22.47 -12.03
CA LYS A 6 4.06 22.98 -11.64
C LYS A 6 4.03 23.66 -10.27
N ALA A 7 2.99 24.46 -10.00
CA ALA A 7 2.85 25.15 -8.72
C ALA A 7 2.63 24.13 -7.57
N GLU A 8 1.82 23.09 -7.79
CA GLU A 8 1.58 22.03 -6.80
C GLU A 8 2.83 21.19 -6.53
N PHE A 9 3.58 20.83 -7.56
CA PHE A 9 4.87 20.16 -7.37
C PHE A 9 5.86 21.02 -6.57
N ALA A 10 5.98 22.29 -6.92
CA ALA A 10 6.85 23.22 -6.19
C ALA A 10 6.44 23.30 -4.72
N ARG A 11 5.14 23.41 -4.41
CA ARG A 11 4.63 23.46 -3.04
C ARG A 11 4.87 22.13 -2.29
N CYS A 12 4.64 20.99 -2.93
CA CYS A 12 4.87 19.67 -2.37
C CYS A 12 6.32 19.50 -1.91
N PHE A 13 7.28 19.76 -2.80
CA PHE A 13 8.69 19.56 -2.50
C PHE A 13 9.35 20.69 -1.68
N SER A 14 8.75 21.87 -1.65
CA SER A 14 9.14 22.94 -0.71
C SER A 14 8.55 22.75 0.69
N GLY A 15 7.54 21.89 0.81
CA GLY A 15 6.84 21.63 2.06
C GLY A 15 7.67 20.79 3.04
N LYS A 16 7.67 21.19 4.33
CA LYS A 16 8.40 20.46 5.40
C LYS A 16 7.86 19.03 5.58
N VAL A 17 6.57 18.79 5.34
CA VAL A 17 5.91 17.51 5.56
C VAL A 17 6.52 16.40 4.69
N PHE A 18 6.76 16.68 3.39
CA PHE A 18 7.39 15.73 2.48
C PHE A 18 8.78 15.29 3.01
N TRP A 19 9.63 16.25 3.37
CA TRP A 19 10.98 15.95 3.84
C TRP A 19 11.04 15.28 5.20
N LEU A 20 10.09 15.59 6.11
CA LEU A 20 9.96 14.88 7.39
C LEU A 20 9.57 13.42 7.17
N ILE A 21 8.63 13.16 6.26
CA ILE A 21 8.24 11.79 5.89
C ILE A 21 9.40 11.07 5.21
N ALA A 22 10.12 11.72 4.30
CA ALA A 22 11.29 11.15 3.65
C ALA A 22 12.39 10.77 4.67
N LEU A 23 12.69 11.65 5.62
CA LEU A 23 13.64 11.38 6.70
C LEU A 23 13.16 10.20 7.58
N PHE A 24 11.89 10.21 7.97
CA PHE A 24 11.30 9.12 8.75
C PHE A 24 11.42 7.78 8.00
N THR A 25 11.16 7.78 6.69
CA THR A 25 11.28 6.60 5.82
C THR A 25 12.71 6.07 5.76
N LEU A 26 13.71 6.95 5.63
CA LEU A 26 15.12 6.57 5.65
C LEU A 26 15.51 5.93 6.98
N VAL A 27 15.12 6.57 8.09
CA VAL A 27 15.43 6.08 9.44
C VAL A 27 14.77 4.72 9.69
N THR A 28 13.50 4.55 9.34
CA THR A 28 12.79 3.28 9.54
C THR A 28 13.37 2.17 8.69
N ALA A 29 13.66 2.38 7.40
CA ALA A 29 14.27 1.39 6.52
C ALA A 29 15.65 0.92 7.04
N SER A 30 16.47 1.87 7.52
CA SER A 30 17.78 1.56 8.09
C SER A 30 17.66 0.82 9.43
N SER A 31 16.71 1.23 10.28
CA SER A 31 16.49 0.63 11.60
C SER A 31 16.02 -0.81 11.50
N PHE A 32 15.12 -1.15 10.56
CA PHE A 32 14.70 -2.53 10.32
C PHE A 32 15.86 -3.44 9.96
N ASN A 33 16.75 -3.01 9.06
CA ASN A 33 17.94 -3.77 8.70
C ASN A 33 18.90 -3.94 9.88
N PHE A 34 19.09 -2.90 10.67
CA PHE A 34 19.98 -2.93 11.83
C PHE A 34 19.46 -3.87 12.93
N ILE A 35 18.16 -3.82 13.23
CA ILE A 35 17.52 -4.74 14.18
C ILE A 35 17.67 -6.18 13.69
N LYS A 36 17.36 -6.45 12.41
CA LYS A 36 17.53 -7.78 11.80
C LYS A 36 18.98 -8.26 11.93
N TYR A 37 19.97 -7.41 11.66
CA TYR A 37 21.38 -7.73 11.79
C TYR A 37 21.75 -8.16 13.22
N ILE A 38 21.29 -7.42 14.24
CA ILE A 38 21.52 -7.76 15.64
C ILE A 38 20.88 -9.13 15.99
N THR A 39 19.65 -9.36 15.54
CA THR A 39 18.92 -10.61 15.79
C THR A 39 19.64 -11.81 15.18
N VAL A 40 19.99 -11.74 13.90
CA VAL A 40 20.74 -12.79 13.19
C VAL A 40 22.07 -13.11 13.89
N LYS A 41 22.81 -12.08 14.29
CA LYS A 41 24.09 -12.24 15.00
C LYS A 41 23.92 -12.88 16.36
N ARG A 42 22.84 -12.54 17.09
CA ARG A 42 22.53 -13.08 18.41
C ARG A 42 22.11 -14.54 18.36
N GLU A 43 21.35 -14.92 17.33
CA GLU A 43 20.80 -16.27 17.16
C GLU A 43 21.75 -17.21 16.42
N HIS A 44 22.94 -16.72 16.02
CA HIS A 44 23.93 -17.48 15.22
C HIS A 44 23.34 -18.12 13.95
N GLN A 45 22.34 -17.47 13.34
CA GLN A 45 21.74 -17.97 12.11
C GLN A 45 22.76 -17.93 10.97
N THR A 46 22.94 -19.06 10.28
CA THR A 46 23.88 -19.19 9.15
C THR A 46 23.27 -18.81 7.81
N GLU A 47 21.96 -19.00 7.68
CA GLU A 47 21.22 -18.64 6.47
C GLU A 47 20.20 -17.52 6.79
N VAL A 48 20.33 -16.42 6.08
CA VAL A 48 19.44 -15.27 6.24
C VAL A 48 18.70 -15.03 4.93
N PHE A 49 17.39 -15.21 4.96
CA PHE A 49 16.54 -14.85 3.84
C PHE A 49 16.31 -13.33 3.81
N ASN A 50 16.99 -12.64 2.89
CA ASN A 50 16.97 -11.17 2.82
C ASN A 50 15.74 -10.59 2.13
N ASP A 51 15.14 -11.37 1.22
CA ASP A 51 14.13 -10.88 0.29
C ASP A 51 12.78 -10.61 0.98
N SER A 52 12.42 -11.39 2.00
CA SER A 52 11.13 -11.34 2.68
C SER A 52 10.76 -9.98 3.28
N MET A 53 11.76 -9.18 3.67
CA MET A 53 11.50 -7.87 4.29
C MET A 53 11.67 -6.69 3.34
N LEU A 54 12.04 -6.93 2.08
CA LEU A 54 12.30 -5.87 1.11
C LEU A 54 11.06 -5.00 0.86
N TYR A 55 9.88 -5.58 0.95
CA TYR A 55 8.59 -4.92 0.70
C TYR A 55 7.83 -4.52 1.96
N ILE A 56 8.41 -4.72 3.15
CA ILE A 56 7.74 -4.40 4.44
C ILE A 56 7.35 -2.91 4.52
N GLY A 57 8.05 -2.05 3.80
CA GLY A 57 7.70 -0.63 3.68
C GLY A 57 6.34 -0.38 3.07
N LEU A 58 5.84 -1.26 2.21
CA LEU A 58 4.52 -1.14 1.59
C LEU A 58 3.40 -1.23 2.64
N ILE A 59 3.61 -2.01 3.70
CA ILE A 59 2.65 -2.15 4.80
C ILE A 59 2.37 -0.79 5.46
N SER A 60 3.41 0.04 5.60
CA SER A 60 3.29 1.38 6.22
C SER A 60 2.80 2.47 5.26
N ILE A 61 2.81 2.21 3.96
CA ILE A 61 2.50 3.23 2.92
C ILE A 61 1.09 3.81 3.10
N GLY A 62 0.12 2.99 3.54
CA GLY A 62 -1.25 3.45 3.78
C GLY A 62 -1.33 4.52 4.88
N MET A 63 -0.60 4.34 5.98
CA MET A 63 -0.55 5.31 7.07
C MET A 63 0.22 6.57 6.66
N ILE A 64 1.31 6.41 5.94
CA ILE A 64 2.11 7.53 5.43
C ILE A 64 1.29 8.35 4.43
N ALA A 65 0.56 7.71 3.52
CA ALA A 65 -0.33 8.38 2.57
C ALA A 65 -1.47 9.13 3.28
N ALA A 66 -2.05 8.56 4.34
CA ALA A 66 -3.08 9.21 5.15
C ALA A 66 -2.58 10.54 5.73
N ILE A 67 -1.40 10.53 6.33
CA ILE A 67 -0.79 11.75 6.89
C ILE A 67 -0.43 12.73 5.76
N PHE A 68 0.30 12.27 4.76
CA PHE A 68 0.81 13.14 3.70
C PHE A 68 -0.32 13.86 2.95
N VAL A 69 -1.33 13.10 2.47
CA VAL A 69 -2.43 13.64 1.66
C VAL A 69 -3.29 14.59 2.48
N ALA A 70 -3.58 14.25 3.75
CA ALA A 70 -4.35 15.11 4.63
C ALA A 70 -3.65 16.45 4.91
N PHE A 71 -2.32 16.45 5.08
CA PHE A 71 -1.56 17.68 5.25
C PHE A 71 -1.40 18.45 3.94
N HIS A 72 -1.11 17.78 2.82
CA HIS A 72 -0.87 18.41 1.54
C HIS A 72 -2.14 18.97 0.91
N ALA A 73 -3.19 18.15 0.74
CA ALA A 73 -4.42 18.56 0.12
C ALA A 73 -5.42 19.19 1.13
N GLY A 74 -5.51 18.62 2.34
CA GLY A 74 -6.39 19.16 3.40
C GLY A 74 -5.94 20.53 3.89
N GLY A 75 -4.64 20.79 3.94
CA GLY A 75 -4.10 22.11 4.30
C GLY A 75 -4.59 23.25 3.41
N GLU A 76 -4.87 22.99 2.15
CA GLU A 76 -5.37 24.01 1.23
C GLU A 76 -6.78 24.51 1.56
N PHE A 77 -7.59 23.68 2.17
CA PHE A 77 -8.93 24.11 2.63
C PHE A 77 -8.80 25.04 3.83
N ASP A 78 -7.93 24.70 4.78
CA ASP A 78 -7.71 25.55 5.98
C ASP A 78 -7.06 26.91 5.61
N GLU A 79 -6.20 26.91 4.59
CA GLU A 79 -5.52 28.12 4.09
C GLU A 79 -6.37 28.91 3.06
N GLY A 80 -7.52 28.38 2.63
CA GLY A 80 -8.37 28.99 1.61
C GLY A 80 -7.76 29.01 0.19
N THR A 81 -6.65 28.30 -0.03
CA THR A 81 -5.95 28.30 -1.32
C THR A 81 -6.75 27.61 -2.42
N VAL A 82 -7.62 26.64 -2.11
CA VAL A 82 -8.55 26.02 -3.06
C VAL A 82 -9.47 27.09 -3.70
N ARG A 83 -10.00 28.00 -2.89
CA ARG A 83 -10.84 29.10 -3.36
C ARG A 83 -10.08 30.05 -4.32
N ASN A 84 -8.84 30.39 -3.98
CA ASN A 84 -7.99 31.24 -4.83
C ASN A 84 -7.70 30.57 -6.18
N LYS A 85 -7.51 29.25 -6.22
CA LYS A 85 -7.33 28.49 -7.46
C LYS A 85 -8.57 28.53 -8.36
N LEU A 86 -9.77 28.47 -7.76
CA LEU A 86 -11.03 28.57 -8.50
C LEU A 86 -11.23 30.00 -9.06
N ILE A 87 -10.94 31.03 -8.28
CA ILE A 87 -10.99 32.43 -8.73
C ILE A 87 -10.00 32.67 -9.89
N ALA A 88 -8.85 32.02 -9.86
CA ALA A 88 -7.87 32.04 -10.95
C ALA A 88 -8.29 31.24 -12.22
N GLY A 89 -9.53 30.73 -12.27
CA GLY A 89 -10.11 30.06 -13.42
C GLY A 89 -9.82 28.56 -13.54
N ASN A 90 -9.26 27.92 -12.52
CA ASN A 90 -9.09 26.47 -12.53
C ASN A 90 -10.40 25.74 -12.24
N THR A 91 -10.64 24.65 -12.93
CA THR A 91 -11.82 23.79 -12.69
C THR A 91 -11.63 22.93 -11.43
N LYS A 92 -12.73 22.60 -10.72
CA LYS A 92 -12.70 21.69 -9.56
C LYS A 92 -12.06 20.33 -9.91
N THR A 93 -12.46 19.75 -11.04
CA THR A 93 -11.88 18.50 -11.56
C THR A 93 -10.37 18.65 -11.81
N GLY A 94 -9.93 19.75 -12.40
CA GLY A 94 -8.51 20.02 -12.65
C GLY A 94 -7.70 20.15 -11.36
N ILE A 95 -8.26 20.76 -10.31
CA ILE A 95 -7.64 20.85 -8.98
C ILE A 95 -7.52 19.45 -8.35
N TYR A 96 -8.61 18.65 -8.37
CA TYR A 96 -8.60 17.28 -7.85
C TYR A 96 -7.54 16.40 -8.52
N LEU A 97 -7.54 16.35 -9.87
CA LEU A 97 -6.60 15.53 -10.63
C LEU A 97 -5.14 16.00 -10.46
N CYS A 98 -4.94 17.30 -10.27
CA CYS A 98 -3.62 17.85 -9.97
C CYS A 98 -3.12 17.34 -8.60
N HIS A 99 -3.96 17.37 -7.56
CA HIS A 99 -3.61 16.82 -6.26
C HIS A 99 -3.35 15.31 -6.32
N LEU A 100 -4.17 14.57 -7.06
CA LEU A 100 -3.97 13.13 -7.26
C LEU A 100 -2.60 12.86 -7.89
N ALA A 101 -2.26 13.54 -8.98
CA ALA A 101 -1.00 13.35 -9.67
C ALA A 101 0.21 13.67 -8.78
N VAL A 102 0.18 14.84 -8.10
CA VAL A 102 1.29 15.28 -7.24
C VAL A 102 1.45 14.36 -6.02
N SER A 103 0.34 14.02 -5.35
CA SER A 103 0.38 13.14 -4.19
C SER A 103 0.83 11.72 -4.57
N SER A 104 0.36 11.18 -5.70
CA SER A 104 0.81 9.87 -6.18
C SER A 104 2.31 9.84 -6.48
N VAL A 105 2.83 10.86 -7.19
CA VAL A 105 4.27 10.95 -7.47
C VAL A 105 5.08 11.08 -6.19
N ALA A 106 4.63 11.90 -5.23
CA ALA A 106 5.31 12.05 -3.95
C ALA A 106 5.35 10.72 -3.18
N MET A 107 4.25 9.99 -3.14
CA MET A 107 4.16 8.68 -2.45
C MET A 107 4.99 7.60 -3.16
N ILE A 108 5.05 7.60 -4.49
CA ILE A 108 5.93 6.71 -5.25
C ILE A 108 7.40 6.99 -4.92
N ILE A 109 7.79 8.27 -4.82
CA ILE A 109 9.16 8.62 -4.42
C ILE A 109 9.47 8.10 -3.01
N ILE A 110 8.56 8.25 -2.06
CA ILE A 110 8.70 7.73 -0.68
C ILE A 110 8.83 6.20 -0.68
N GLN A 111 8.02 5.49 -1.48
CA GLN A 111 8.09 4.04 -1.64
C GLN A 111 9.46 3.60 -2.18
N TYR A 112 9.95 4.22 -3.25
CA TYR A 112 11.27 3.91 -3.80
C TYR A 112 12.40 4.29 -2.86
N LEU A 113 12.25 5.35 -2.09
CA LEU A 113 13.22 5.75 -1.08
C LEU A 113 13.37 4.66 0.00
N PHE A 114 12.24 4.09 0.48
CA PHE A 114 12.26 2.94 1.40
C PHE A 114 12.97 1.74 0.74
N PHE A 115 12.51 1.37 -0.45
CA PHE A 115 13.02 0.21 -1.18
C PHE A 115 14.53 0.28 -1.41
N PHE A 116 15.04 1.38 -1.95
CA PHE A 116 16.47 1.55 -2.21
C PHE A 116 17.31 1.60 -0.92
N THR A 117 16.81 2.29 0.11
CA THR A 117 17.52 2.35 1.40
C THR A 117 17.59 0.96 2.02
N PHE A 118 16.46 0.24 2.03
CA PHE A 118 16.40 -1.11 2.55
C PHE A 118 17.29 -2.06 1.73
N TYR A 119 17.24 -1.98 0.41
CA TYR A 119 18.04 -2.79 -0.51
C TYR A 119 19.55 -2.59 -0.25
N VAL A 120 20.02 -1.35 -0.19
CA VAL A 120 21.44 -1.04 0.04
C VAL A 120 21.87 -1.51 1.43
N CYS A 121 21.11 -1.21 2.48
CA CYS A 121 21.46 -1.65 3.83
C CYS A 121 21.45 -3.17 3.95
N SER A 122 20.47 -3.85 3.39
CA SER A 122 20.36 -5.30 3.43
C SER A 122 21.52 -5.97 2.66
N TYR A 123 21.89 -5.45 1.50
CA TYR A 123 23.02 -5.93 0.73
C TYR A 123 24.35 -5.79 1.50
N LEU A 124 24.56 -4.68 2.19
CA LEU A 124 25.76 -4.42 2.99
C LEU A 124 25.87 -5.34 4.21
N PHE A 125 24.75 -5.66 4.87
CA PHE A 125 24.77 -6.47 6.08
C PHE A 125 24.72 -7.98 5.83
N PHE A 126 24.00 -8.42 4.79
CA PHE A 126 23.67 -9.84 4.58
C PHE A 126 24.12 -10.39 3.22
N GLY A 127 24.53 -9.54 2.28
CA GLY A 127 24.98 -9.94 0.96
C GLY A 127 23.85 -10.03 -0.07
N ALA A 128 24.02 -10.92 -1.05
CA ALA A 128 23.13 -10.99 -2.22
C ALA A 128 21.71 -11.45 -1.89
N PHE A 129 20.76 -10.99 -2.69
CA PHE A 129 19.37 -11.41 -2.65
C PHE A 129 19.16 -12.70 -3.43
N HIS A 130 18.16 -13.49 -3.05
CA HIS A 130 17.80 -14.74 -3.72
C HIS A 130 16.84 -14.50 -4.90
N HIS A 131 16.00 -13.48 -4.81
CA HIS A 131 15.10 -13.10 -5.92
C HIS A 131 15.89 -12.60 -7.13
N SER A 132 15.45 -13.00 -8.33
CA SER A 132 15.97 -12.39 -9.55
C SER A 132 15.57 -10.92 -9.61
N PHE A 133 16.41 -10.10 -10.25
CA PHE A 133 16.11 -8.67 -10.43
C PHE A 133 14.78 -8.43 -11.14
N SER A 134 14.39 -9.30 -12.07
CA SER A 134 13.11 -9.22 -12.78
C SER A 134 11.92 -9.37 -11.83
N VAL A 135 11.94 -10.34 -10.92
CA VAL A 135 10.88 -10.55 -9.92
C VAL A 135 10.79 -9.35 -8.99
N MET A 136 11.93 -8.85 -8.52
CA MET A 136 11.95 -7.65 -7.66
C MET A 136 11.30 -6.44 -8.34
N MET A 137 11.59 -6.21 -9.63
CA MET A 137 11.01 -5.10 -10.37
C MET A 137 9.50 -5.28 -10.63
N GLN A 138 9.04 -6.49 -10.88
CA GLN A 138 7.61 -6.77 -11.05
C GLN A 138 6.84 -6.55 -9.75
N LEU A 139 7.32 -7.04 -8.61
CA LEU A 139 6.73 -6.79 -7.29
C LEU A 139 6.71 -5.30 -6.95
N GLN A 140 7.79 -4.59 -7.28
CA GLN A 140 7.86 -3.15 -7.06
C GLN A 140 6.84 -2.39 -7.92
N LEU A 141 6.63 -2.80 -9.18
CA LEU A 141 5.61 -2.22 -10.05
C LEU A 141 4.20 -2.43 -9.51
N MET A 142 3.91 -3.63 -9.00
CA MET A 142 2.62 -3.90 -8.33
C MET A 142 2.46 -3.03 -7.08
N GLY A 143 3.51 -2.87 -6.28
CA GLY A 143 3.53 -1.96 -5.14
C GLY A 143 3.24 -0.50 -5.53
N VAL A 144 3.74 -0.03 -6.69
CA VAL A 144 3.44 1.31 -7.23
C VAL A 144 1.95 1.46 -7.53
N LEU A 145 1.33 0.48 -8.20
CA LEU A 145 -0.11 0.52 -8.49
C LEU A 145 -0.94 0.58 -7.20
N GLY A 146 -0.59 -0.23 -6.21
CA GLY A 146 -1.23 -0.21 -4.89
C GLY A 146 -1.04 1.12 -4.15
N THR A 147 0.17 1.70 -4.21
CA THR A 147 0.46 3.01 -3.61
C THR A 147 -0.40 4.11 -4.24
N VAL A 148 -0.59 4.10 -5.55
CA VAL A 148 -1.48 5.04 -6.25
C VAL A 148 -2.94 4.83 -5.81
N ALA A 149 -3.39 3.57 -5.71
CA ALA A 149 -4.76 3.25 -5.29
C ALA A 149 -5.06 3.76 -3.87
N VAL A 150 -4.16 3.49 -2.90
CA VAL A 150 -4.30 3.99 -1.54
C VAL A 150 -4.23 5.51 -1.48
N THR A 151 -3.34 6.13 -2.23
CA THR A 151 -3.24 7.61 -2.29
C THR A 151 -4.52 8.22 -2.85
N ALA A 152 -5.11 7.63 -3.90
CA ALA A 152 -6.39 8.08 -4.46
C ALA A 152 -7.54 7.95 -3.44
N PHE A 153 -7.58 6.86 -2.68
CA PHE A 153 -8.57 6.64 -1.62
C PHE A 153 -8.43 7.68 -0.50
N MET A 154 -7.22 7.93 0.00
CA MET A 154 -6.97 8.93 1.05
C MET A 154 -7.26 10.36 0.55
N LEU A 155 -6.97 10.65 -0.72
CA LEU A 155 -7.31 11.93 -1.33
C LEU A 155 -8.82 12.13 -1.45
N MET A 156 -9.56 11.11 -1.86
CA MET A 156 -11.02 11.16 -1.90
C MET A 156 -11.60 11.55 -0.53
N ILE A 157 -11.18 10.88 0.54
CA ILE A 157 -11.61 11.22 1.92
C ILE A 157 -11.26 12.66 2.26
N THR A 158 -10.02 13.07 2.03
CA THR A 158 -9.51 14.41 2.36
C THR A 158 -10.32 15.51 1.66
N MET A 159 -10.62 15.32 0.37
CA MET A 159 -11.40 16.28 -0.43
C MET A 159 -12.88 16.37 0.00
N ILE A 160 -13.45 15.29 0.53
CA ILE A 160 -14.81 15.28 1.08
C ILE A 160 -14.86 16.00 2.43
N VAL A 161 -13.87 15.76 3.29
CA VAL A 161 -13.83 16.27 4.67
C VAL A 161 -13.49 17.77 4.73
N ARG A 162 -12.67 18.29 3.84
CA ARG A 162 -12.32 19.72 3.70
C ARG A 162 -11.69 20.39 4.91
N SER A 163 -11.10 19.65 5.80
CA SER A 163 -10.37 20.15 6.97
C SER A 163 -9.15 19.28 7.20
N ARG A 164 -7.99 19.88 7.39
CA ARG A 164 -6.73 19.16 7.64
C ARG A 164 -6.84 18.25 8.85
N THR A 165 -7.30 18.79 9.96
CA THR A 165 -7.36 18.05 11.24
C THR A 165 -8.32 16.87 11.17
N ILE A 166 -9.51 17.06 10.64
CA ILE A 166 -10.51 16.00 10.51
C ILE A 166 -10.05 14.99 9.45
N ALA A 167 -9.45 15.44 8.35
CA ALA A 167 -8.94 14.56 7.31
C ALA A 167 -7.83 13.63 7.85
N VAL A 168 -6.87 14.15 8.62
CA VAL A 168 -5.84 13.32 9.28
C VAL A 168 -6.49 12.24 10.13
N THR A 169 -7.45 12.62 10.99
CA THR A 169 -8.11 11.65 11.88
C THR A 169 -8.87 10.58 11.10
N VAL A 170 -9.67 10.97 10.12
CA VAL A 170 -10.48 10.00 9.33
C VAL A 170 -9.60 9.13 8.46
N CYS A 171 -8.60 9.68 7.77
CA CYS A 171 -7.68 8.92 6.93
C CYS A 171 -6.82 7.95 7.76
N MET A 172 -6.33 8.38 8.93
CA MET A 172 -5.57 7.50 9.83
C MET A 172 -6.45 6.39 10.39
N THR A 173 -7.68 6.70 10.80
CA THR A 173 -8.63 5.67 11.24
C THR A 173 -8.92 4.66 10.13
N ALA A 174 -9.14 5.13 8.89
CA ALA A 174 -9.34 4.26 7.75
C ALA A 174 -8.10 3.37 7.47
N ALA A 175 -6.89 3.93 7.55
CA ALA A 175 -5.65 3.18 7.37
C ALA A 175 -5.47 2.09 8.45
N VAL A 176 -5.76 2.41 9.71
CA VAL A 176 -5.71 1.45 10.83
C VAL A 176 -6.75 0.35 10.68
N ILE A 177 -7.97 0.69 10.29
CA ILE A 177 -9.02 -0.31 10.01
C ILE A 177 -8.59 -1.25 8.87
N MET A 178 -8.08 -0.70 7.78
CA MET A 178 -7.56 -1.50 6.66
C MET A 178 -6.42 -2.43 7.11
N PHE A 179 -5.53 -1.94 7.98
CA PHE A 179 -4.44 -2.73 8.55
C PHE A 179 -4.98 -3.89 9.41
N ILE A 180 -5.92 -3.62 10.31
CA ILE A 180 -6.54 -4.65 11.19
C ILE A 180 -7.25 -5.71 10.35
N ILE A 181 -8.02 -5.31 9.34
CA ILE A 181 -8.70 -6.24 8.42
C ILE A 181 -7.67 -7.10 7.67
N GLY A 182 -6.60 -6.48 7.17
CA GLY A 182 -5.54 -7.20 6.46
C GLY A 182 -4.86 -8.26 7.34
N VAL A 183 -4.47 -7.89 8.57
CA VAL A 183 -3.86 -8.82 9.53
C VAL A 183 -4.84 -9.95 9.89
N ALA A 184 -6.11 -9.64 10.12
CA ALA A 184 -7.12 -10.66 10.44
C ALA A 184 -7.30 -11.67 9.30
N LEU A 185 -7.36 -11.19 8.04
CA LEU A 185 -7.46 -12.07 6.87
C LEU A 185 -6.23 -12.96 6.69
N ILE A 186 -5.03 -12.43 6.95
CA ILE A 186 -3.77 -13.17 6.83
C ILE A 186 -3.67 -14.24 7.90
N ASN A 187 -3.97 -13.91 9.17
CA ASN A 187 -3.93 -14.87 10.27
C ASN A 187 -4.91 -16.03 10.04
N GLU A 188 -6.11 -15.73 9.53
CA GLU A 188 -7.09 -16.76 9.17
C GLU A 188 -6.59 -17.70 8.08
N LEU A 189 -5.83 -17.17 7.11
CA LEU A 189 -5.21 -17.95 6.05
C LEU A 189 -4.03 -18.81 6.54
N GLU A 190 -3.20 -18.29 7.45
CA GLU A 190 -2.08 -19.03 8.02
C GLU A 190 -2.56 -20.17 8.94
N GLU A 191 -3.58 -19.94 9.78
CA GLU A 191 -4.17 -20.97 10.63
C GLU A 191 -4.71 -22.12 9.79
N HIS A 192 -5.40 -21.81 8.70
CA HIS A 192 -5.94 -22.81 7.79
C HIS A 192 -4.87 -23.59 7.02
N SER A 193 -3.77 -22.93 6.61
CA SER A 193 -2.64 -23.62 5.95
C SER A 193 -1.96 -24.63 6.86
N MET A 194 -1.88 -24.35 8.17
CA MET A 194 -1.35 -25.28 9.17
C MET A 194 -2.28 -26.47 9.38
N GLU A 195 -3.59 -26.26 9.39
CA GLU A 195 -4.57 -27.37 9.47
C GLU A 195 -4.47 -28.30 8.26
N LEU A 196 -4.29 -27.76 7.06
CA LEU A 196 -4.10 -28.56 5.84
C LEU A 196 -2.78 -29.33 5.84
N MET A 197 -1.69 -28.75 6.33
CA MET A 197 -0.42 -29.46 6.51
C MET A 197 -0.56 -30.63 7.50
N ALA A 198 -1.34 -30.46 8.57
CA ALA A 198 -1.62 -31.53 9.52
C ALA A 198 -2.46 -32.67 8.92
N MET A 199 -3.18 -32.42 7.83
CA MET A 199 -3.97 -33.41 7.09
C MET A 199 -3.22 -34.08 5.93
N GLU A 200 -1.95 -33.70 5.66
CA GLU A 200 -1.16 -34.21 4.54
C GLU A 200 -1.05 -35.75 4.52
N ASP A 201 -0.93 -36.37 5.71
CA ASP A 201 -0.86 -37.82 5.85
C ASP A 201 -2.21 -38.55 5.58
N ILE A 202 -3.32 -37.80 5.51
CA ILE A 202 -4.69 -38.35 5.43
C ILE A 202 -5.26 -38.20 4.01
N ILE A 203 -4.73 -37.26 3.21
CA ILE A 203 -5.27 -36.88 1.91
C ILE A 203 -4.36 -37.40 0.78
N SER A 204 -4.94 -37.88 -0.33
CA SER A 204 -4.15 -38.33 -1.48
C SER A 204 -3.24 -37.22 -2.02
N PRO A 205 -2.01 -37.54 -2.49
CA PRO A 205 -1.04 -36.55 -2.97
C PRO A 205 -1.56 -35.60 -4.04
N GLU A 206 -2.46 -36.09 -4.91
CA GLU A 206 -3.09 -35.30 -5.96
C GLU A 206 -4.09 -34.26 -5.43
N LYS A 207 -4.87 -34.66 -4.45
CA LYS A 207 -5.86 -33.81 -3.77
C LYS A 207 -5.16 -32.80 -2.86
N TYR A 208 -4.05 -33.21 -2.21
CA TYR A 208 -3.19 -32.34 -1.42
C TYR A 208 -2.50 -31.29 -2.29
N ALA A 209 -1.98 -31.65 -3.47
CA ALA A 209 -1.36 -30.70 -4.38
C ALA A 209 -2.36 -29.63 -4.88
N ILE A 210 -3.60 -30.04 -5.13
CA ILE A 210 -4.68 -29.11 -5.49
C ILE A 210 -5.06 -28.22 -4.30
N LEU A 211 -5.29 -28.80 -3.14
CA LEU A 211 -5.62 -28.08 -1.89
C LEU A 211 -4.49 -27.14 -1.46
N ASN A 212 -3.24 -27.59 -1.50
CA ASN A 212 -2.08 -26.77 -1.16
C ASN A 212 -1.88 -25.60 -2.15
N LYS A 213 -2.12 -25.83 -3.43
CA LYS A 213 -2.12 -24.77 -4.45
C LYS A 213 -3.19 -23.71 -4.20
N TYR A 214 -4.36 -24.12 -3.71
CA TYR A 214 -5.47 -23.22 -3.40
C TYR A 214 -5.47 -22.71 -1.96
N SER A 215 -4.95 -23.46 -0.98
CA SER A 215 -4.89 -23.04 0.43
C SER A 215 -3.88 -21.92 0.68
N TYR A 216 -2.75 -21.94 0.00
CA TYR A 216 -1.81 -20.81 0.02
C TYR A 216 -2.41 -19.51 -0.52
N VAL A 217 -3.46 -19.64 -1.34
CA VAL A 217 -4.12 -18.50 -1.98
C VAL A 217 -5.44 -18.14 -1.31
N TYR A 218 -6.18 -19.09 -0.74
CA TYR A 218 -7.59 -18.84 -0.43
C TYR A 218 -8.13 -19.42 0.89
N GLY A 219 -7.33 -20.12 1.68
CA GLY A 219 -7.79 -20.70 2.96
C GLY A 219 -9.10 -21.52 2.79
N VAL A 220 -9.03 -22.64 2.07
CA VAL A 220 -10.23 -23.44 1.76
C VAL A 220 -10.64 -24.30 2.94
N ASP A 221 -11.65 -23.85 3.66
CA ASP A 221 -12.47 -24.71 4.52
C ASP A 221 -13.43 -25.51 3.63
N SER A 222 -13.18 -26.78 3.46
CA SER A 222 -13.93 -27.63 2.51
C SER A 222 -15.40 -27.88 2.88
N GLU A 223 -15.84 -27.53 4.10
CA GLU A 223 -17.20 -27.80 4.59
C GLU A 223 -17.99 -26.56 5.07
N SER A 224 -17.38 -25.43 5.42
CA SER A 224 -18.09 -24.34 6.10
C SER A 224 -18.36 -23.08 5.27
N LEU A 225 -17.74 -22.90 4.12
CA LEU A 225 -17.96 -21.70 3.30
C LEU A 225 -18.80 -21.99 2.06
N SER A 226 -20.02 -21.43 2.02
CA SER A 226 -20.80 -21.32 0.78
C SER A 226 -19.98 -20.55 -0.25
N GLY A 227 -20.02 -20.92 -1.55
CA GLY A 227 -19.21 -20.33 -2.62
C GLY A 227 -19.19 -18.80 -2.67
N THR A 228 -20.24 -18.12 -2.16
CA THR A 228 -20.33 -16.66 -2.08
C THR A 228 -19.38 -16.06 -1.02
N LYS A 229 -19.22 -16.71 0.15
CA LYS A 229 -18.31 -16.21 1.21
C LYS A 229 -16.84 -16.37 0.80
N LEU A 230 -16.51 -17.45 0.12
CA LEU A 230 -15.19 -17.69 -0.42
C LEU A 230 -14.83 -16.62 -1.47
N ALA A 231 -15.71 -16.37 -2.44
CA ALA A 231 -15.49 -15.34 -3.47
C ALA A 231 -15.30 -13.92 -2.87
N VAL A 232 -16.01 -13.58 -1.79
CA VAL A 232 -15.82 -12.28 -1.12
C VAL A 232 -14.46 -12.23 -0.42
N LYS A 233 -14.00 -13.29 0.23
CA LYS A 233 -12.66 -13.34 0.85
C LYS A 233 -11.56 -13.22 -0.20
N GLU A 234 -11.67 -13.91 -1.32
CA GLU A 234 -10.75 -13.81 -2.46
C GLU A 234 -10.62 -12.38 -2.97
N VAL A 235 -11.75 -11.75 -3.24
CA VAL A 235 -11.78 -10.35 -3.73
C VAL A 235 -11.19 -9.40 -2.70
N LEU A 236 -11.47 -9.59 -1.41
CA LEU A 236 -10.89 -8.76 -0.35
C LEU A 236 -9.39 -8.99 -0.19
N TYR A 237 -8.93 -10.23 -0.27
CA TYR A 237 -7.54 -10.59 -0.13
C TYR A 237 -6.67 -10.07 -1.29
N ASP A 238 -7.13 -10.25 -2.52
CA ASP A 238 -6.44 -9.75 -3.71
C ASP A 238 -6.64 -8.24 -3.92
N GLY A 239 -7.76 -7.69 -3.46
CA GLY A 239 -8.13 -6.28 -3.65
C GLY A 239 -7.60 -5.32 -2.60
N LEU A 240 -7.36 -5.79 -1.35
CA LEU A 240 -6.85 -4.93 -0.30
C LEU A 240 -5.33 -4.76 -0.42
N PHE A 241 -4.89 -3.53 -0.61
CA PHE A 241 -3.47 -3.19 -0.73
C PHE A 241 -2.64 -3.73 0.44
N ILE A 242 -3.16 -3.74 1.65
CA ILE A 242 -2.44 -4.24 2.83
C ILE A 242 -2.17 -5.75 2.72
N CYS A 243 -3.11 -6.54 2.24
CA CYS A 243 -2.92 -7.97 2.00
C CYS A 243 -1.87 -8.20 0.91
N GLN A 244 -1.93 -7.42 -0.18
CA GLN A 244 -0.91 -7.45 -1.24
C GLN A 244 0.48 -7.13 -0.69
N ALA A 245 0.60 -6.10 0.18
CA ALA A 245 1.88 -5.72 0.78
C ALA A 245 2.48 -6.81 1.67
N PHE A 246 1.65 -7.53 2.43
CA PHE A 246 2.09 -8.69 3.20
C PHE A 246 2.55 -9.83 2.29
N ARG A 247 1.79 -10.15 1.23
CA ARG A 247 2.16 -11.19 0.26
C ARG A 247 3.49 -10.91 -0.41
N PHE A 248 3.73 -9.68 -0.84
CA PHE A 248 5.03 -9.28 -1.43
C PHE A 248 6.19 -9.42 -0.43
N SER A 249 5.90 -9.35 0.88
CA SER A 249 6.90 -9.50 1.93
C SER A 249 7.16 -10.97 2.33
N SER A 250 6.20 -11.88 2.11
CA SER A 250 6.27 -13.28 2.56
C SER A 250 6.53 -14.28 1.44
N GLU A 251 6.05 -14.04 0.23
CA GLU A 251 6.19 -14.98 -0.87
C GLU A 251 7.58 -14.93 -1.51
N ARG A 252 8.10 -16.11 -1.91
CA ARG A 252 9.41 -16.26 -2.57
C ARG A 252 9.34 -16.07 -4.08
N GLU A 253 8.16 -16.06 -4.65
CA GLU A 253 7.89 -15.94 -6.08
C GLU A 253 6.83 -14.88 -6.33
N LEU A 254 6.49 -14.64 -7.59
CA LEU A 254 5.35 -13.77 -7.91
C LEU A 254 4.07 -14.37 -7.35
N PRO A 255 3.25 -13.58 -6.63
CA PRO A 255 1.97 -14.03 -6.12
C PRO A 255 1.11 -14.64 -7.22
N TYR A 256 0.47 -15.76 -6.89
CA TYR A 256 -0.55 -16.32 -7.77
C TYR A 256 -1.64 -15.26 -7.97
N HIS A 257 -2.13 -15.06 -9.19
CA HIS A 257 -3.08 -14.00 -9.55
C HIS A 257 -2.56 -12.54 -9.41
N TRP A 258 -1.25 -12.29 -9.49
CA TRP A 258 -0.69 -10.93 -9.49
C TRP A 258 -1.35 -10.00 -10.53
N GLU A 259 -1.85 -10.54 -11.64
CA GLU A 259 -2.57 -9.82 -12.69
C GLU A 259 -3.88 -9.22 -12.16
N PHE A 260 -4.65 -9.99 -11.36
CA PHE A 260 -5.88 -9.50 -10.75
C PHE A 260 -5.61 -8.42 -9.72
N MET A 261 -4.53 -8.51 -8.95
CA MET A 261 -4.12 -7.43 -8.02
C MET A 261 -3.92 -6.11 -8.75
N ALA A 262 -3.28 -6.14 -9.93
CA ALA A 262 -3.11 -4.95 -10.75
C ALA A 262 -4.46 -4.37 -11.21
N VAL A 263 -5.37 -5.23 -11.66
CA VAL A 263 -6.74 -4.83 -12.08
C VAL A 263 -7.50 -4.21 -10.91
N TYR A 264 -7.45 -4.81 -9.72
CA TYR A 264 -8.10 -4.26 -8.52
C TYR A 264 -7.54 -2.89 -8.14
N ASN A 265 -6.22 -2.71 -8.15
CA ASN A 265 -5.60 -1.43 -7.85
C ASN A 265 -6.00 -0.33 -8.84
N ILE A 266 -6.08 -0.65 -10.13
CA ILE A 266 -6.57 0.25 -11.17
C ILE A 266 -8.05 0.57 -10.94
N ALA A 267 -8.88 -0.45 -10.68
CA ALA A 267 -10.30 -0.26 -10.41
C ALA A 267 -10.55 0.62 -9.18
N VAL A 268 -9.85 0.37 -8.07
CA VAL A 268 -9.94 1.19 -6.85
C VAL A 268 -9.52 2.63 -7.16
N THR A 269 -8.42 2.84 -7.89
CA THR A 269 -7.98 4.18 -8.29
C THR A 269 -9.04 4.92 -9.10
N LEU A 270 -9.64 4.26 -10.09
CA LEU A 270 -10.68 4.85 -10.94
C LEU A 270 -11.95 5.18 -10.15
N VAL A 271 -12.45 4.22 -9.36
CA VAL A 271 -13.68 4.38 -8.57
C VAL A 271 -13.52 5.51 -7.54
N THR A 272 -12.42 5.50 -6.78
CA THR A 272 -12.17 6.55 -5.77
C THR A 272 -11.95 7.91 -6.39
N THR A 273 -11.30 7.98 -7.56
CA THR A 273 -11.12 9.24 -8.31
C THR A 273 -12.45 9.76 -8.83
N LEU A 274 -13.32 8.91 -9.36
CA LEU A 274 -14.66 9.29 -9.82
C LEU A 274 -15.51 9.81 -8.66
N ILE A 275 -15.60 9.05 -7.56
CA ILE A 275 -16.36 9.45 -6.37
C ILE A 275 -15.83 10.77 -5.82
N GLY A 276 -14.51 10.89 -5.66
CA GLY A 276 -13.86 12.09 -5.14
C GLY A 276 -14.10 13.31 -6.02
N THR A 277 -13.97 13.16 -7.33
CA THR A 277 -14.21 14.25 -8.29
C THR A 277 -15.67 14.69 -8.29
N VAL A 278 -16.62 13.75 -8.31
CA VAL A 278 -18.07 14.07 -8.29
C VAL A 278 -18.44 14.73 -6.97
N SER A 279 -17.97 14.21 -5.85
CA SER A 279 -18.20 14.77 -4.51
C SER A 279 -17.64 16.19 -4.42
N PHE A 280 -16.40 16.39 -4.87
CA PHE A 280 -15.75 17.70 -4.87
C PHE A 280 -16.44 18.70 -5.79
N HIS A 281 -16.99 18.24 -6.93
CA HIS A 281 -17.74 19.10 -7.85
C HIS A 281 -19.04 19.62 -7.26
N ARG A 282 -19.75 18.78 -6.49
CA ARG A 282 -21.03 19.15 -5.84
C ARG A 282 -20.89 20.08 -4.64
N LEU A 283 -19.67 20.27 -4.14
CA LEU A 283 -19.44 21.09 -2.96
C LEU A 283 -19.54 22.59 -3.30
N ASP A 284 -20.34 23.33 -2.57
CA ASP A 284 -20.34 24.81 -2.59
C ASP A 284 -19.14 25.29 -1.76
N LEU A 285 -18.16 25.84 -2.43
CA LEU A 285 -16.99 26.49 -1.83
C LEU A 285 -17.31 27.99 -1.74
N LYS A 286 -18.13 28.35 -0.74
CA LYS A 286 -18.42 29.77 -0.42
C LYS A 286 -17.22 30.44 0.23
#